data_7bc62b40b64576929f12e76f8d9aa821
#
_entry.id   7bc62b40b64576929f12e76f8d9aa821
#
_cell.length_a   1.000
_cell.length_b   1.000
_cell.length_c   1.000
_cell.angle_alpha   90.00
_cell.angle_beta   90.00
_cell.angle_gamma   90.00
#
_symmetry.space_group_name_H-M   'P 1'
#
loop_
_entity.id
_entity.type
_entity.pdbx_description
1 polymer ?
#
loop_
_entity_poly.entity_id
_entity_poly.type
_entity_poly.pdbx_seq_one_letter_code
_entity_poly.pdbx_strand_id
1 'polypeptide(L)'
;DYAGLMCPGMPNSASRISDRIGHIMNYGNGWYGGVYVGAMYALAFVYSDIPTIVNEALKVIPAKSSFYECMADIIRWHTAYPDNWKKTWYECQTKWGKEIGCPDGVDAPFNIDARINCAYILIGLLYGNGDFGLTMDISTRCGQDSDCNPASACGILGAMIGYSNIPDKWLRSLHKVESRNFAYTRLSLTQVYEKSLNQALQMVGRNGGKIEGSTVKIKLQRPKAVRYEESFAGLELNAVLPGKPLDDLKDIAFEGCAVVIKGDVRSKHAGYEARIQVTVDGKAVKTITAP
;
A
#
# COMPACT_ATOMS: atom_id res chain seq x y z
N ASP A 1 4.08 5.31 3.84
CA ASP A 1 5.06 6.40 3.64
C ASP A 1 5.94 6.61 4.87
N TYR A 2 5.36 7.01 6.02
CA TYR A 2 6.12 7.40 7.21
C TYR A 2 7.02 6.28 7.76
N ALA A 3 6.69 5.00 7.58
CA ALA A 3 7.54 3.89 7.99
C ALA A 3 8.92 3.96 7.31
N GLY A 4 8.96 4.30 6.03
CA GLY A 4 10.18 4.51 5.27
C GLY A 4 10.88 5.82 5.62
N LEU A 5 10.13 6.92 5.77
CA LEU A 5 10.67 8.22 6.17
C LEU A 5 11.38 8.18 7.52
N MET A 6 10.90 7.36 8.47
CA MET A 6 11.56 7.16 9.76
C MET A 6 12.72 6.16 9.72
N CYS A 7 12.94 5.48 8.61
CA CYS A 7 13.94 4.41 8.49
C CYS A 7 14.91 4.62 7.32
N PRO A 8 15.62 5.77 7.21
CA PRO A 8 16.54 6.05 6.10
C PRO A 8 17.58 4.94 5.95
N GLY A 9 17.67 4.32 4.76
CA GLY A 9 18.59 3.23 4.46
C GLY A 9 18.31 1.91 5.20
N MET A 10 17.14 1.80 5.87
CA MET A 10 16.80 0.65 6.73
C MET A 10 15.47 0.00 6.31
N PRO A 11 15.37 -0.59 5.09
CA PRO A 11 14.13 -1.14 4.55
C PRO A 11 13.50 -2.24 5.42
N ASN A 12 14.30 -3.07 6.10
CA ASN A 12 13.76 -4.12 6.97
C ASN A 12 13.14 -3.55 8.25
N SER A 13 13.65 -2.41 8.74
CA SER A 13 13.05 -1.70 9.86
C SER A 13 11.74 -1.02 9.45
N ALA A 14 11.68 -0.44 8.25
CA ALA A 14 10.45 0.05 7.66
C ALA A 14 9.41 -1.07 7.52
N SER A 15 9.81 -2.24 7.01
CA SER A 15 8.92 -3.41 6.90
C SER A 15 8.32 -3.84 8.23
N ARG A 16 9.08 -3.79 9.34
CA ARG A 16 8.55 -4.12 10.69
C ARG A 16 7.52 -3.11 11.19
N ILE A 17 7.66 -1.84 10.84
CA ILE A 17 6.66 -0.81 11.16
C ILE A 17 5.42 -1.03 10.30
N SER A 18 5.61 -1.24 8.99
CA SER A 18 4.52 -1.53 8.05
C SER A 18 3.76 -2.80 8.40
N ASP A 19 4.43 -3.81 8.97
CA ASP A 19 3.79 -5.04 9.46
C ASP A 19 2.74 -4.74 10.53
N ARG A 20 3.09 -3.94 11.54
CA ARG A 20 2.19 -3.60 12.63
C ARG A 20 1.01 -2.73 12.18
N ILE A 21 1.29 -1.74 11.34
CA ILE A 21 0.27 -0.78 10.90
C ILE A 21 -0.60 -1.39 9.80
N GLY A 22 0.00 -2.09 8.85
CA GLY A 22 -0.72 -2.72 7.75
C GLY A 22 -1.76 -3.73 8.25
N HIS A 23 -1.41 -4.52 9.26
CA HIS A 23 -2.32 -5.52 9.84
C HIS A 23 -3.43 -4.97 10.74
N ILE A 24 -3.54 -3.65 10.92
CA ILE A 24 -4.74 -3.07 11.54
C ILE A 24 -5.97 -3.30 10.64
N MET A 25 -5.79 -3.22 9.31
CA MET A 25 -6.90 -3.28 8.35
C MET A 25 -6.65 -4.20 7.14
N ASN A 26 -5.42 -4.64 6.91
CA ASN A 26 -5.03 -5.37 5.70
C ASN A 26 -4.36 -6.71 6.01
N TYR A 27 -4.35 -7.58 5.00
CA TYR A 27 -3.69 -8.88 4.99
C TYR A 27 -3.16 -9.17 3.58
N GLY A 28 -2.10 -9.99 3.45
CA GLY A 28 -1.57 -10.39 2.14
C GLY A 28 -1.15 -9.21 1.26
N ASN A 29 -1.68 -9.12 0.06
CA ASN A 29 -1.32 -8.09 -0.92
C ASN A 29 -1.53 -6.66 -0.43
N GLY A 30 -2.58 -6.40 0.35
CA GLY A 30 -2.83 -5.08 0.94
C GLY A 30 -1.72 -4.66 1.90
N TRP A 31 -1.24 -5.60 2.73
CA TRP A 31 -0.08 -5.38 3.59
C TRP A 31 1.22 -5.21 2.80
N TYR A 32 1.45 -6.03 1.75
CA TYR A 32 2.65 -5.93 0.91
C TYR A 32 2.77 -4.55 0.25
N GLY A 33 1.66 -3.90 -0.12
CA GLY A 33 1.67 -2.53 -0.62
C GLY A 33 2.35 -1.56 0.36
N GLY A 34 1.95 -1.59 1.63
CA GLY A 34 2.57 -0.78 2.68
C GLY A 34 4.04 -1.12 2.93
N VAL A 35 4.42 -2.40 2.84
CA VAL A 35 5.83 -2.85 2.98
C VAL A 35 6.68 -2.33 1.82
N TYR A 36 6.20 -2.46 0.59
CA TYR A 36 6.92 -2.06 -0.60
C TYR A 36 7.13 -0.54 -0.68
N VAL A 37 6.06 0.23 -0.49
CA VAL A 37 6.13 1.70 -0.47
C VAL A 37 7.06 2.18 0.65
N GLY A 38 6.94 1.61 1.86
CA GLY A 38 7.85 1.94 2.97
C GLY A 38 9.32 1.61 2.66
N ALA A 39 9.59 0.52 1.96
CA ALA A 39 10.94 0.17 1.54
C ALA A 39 11.48 1.14 0.48
N MET A 40 10.66 1.55 -0.51
CA MET A 40 11.06 2.56 -1.51
C MET A 40 11.44 3.88 -0.84
N TYR A 41 10.63 4.38 0.11
CA TYR A 41 10.97 5.58 0.87
C TYR A 41 12.30 5.43 1.64
N ALA A 42 12.49 4.30 2.34
CA ALA A 42 13.71 4.06 3.09
C ALA A 42 14.96 4.05 2.20
N LEU A 43 14.85 3.47 1.00
CA LEU A 43 15.94 3.37 0.04
C LEU A 43 16.19 4.67 -0.74
N ALA A 44 15.18 5.51 -0.90
CA ALA A 44 15.29 6.82 -1.54
C ALA A 44 16.29 7.77 -0.83
N PHE A 45 16.57 7.55 0.45
CA PHE A 45 17.62 8.31 1.16
C PHE A 45 19.05 7.91 0.80
N VAL A 46 19.26 6.78 0.13
CA VAL A 46 20.60 6.21 -0.08
C VAL A 46 20.89 5.81 -1.52
N TYR A 47 19.90 5.82 -2.38
CA TYR A 47 20.04 5.65 -3.82
C TYR A 47 19.61 6.91 -4.55
N SER A 48 20.23 7.18 -5.69
CA SER A 48 20.03 8.38 -6.49
C SER A 48 19.33 8.13 -7.83
N ASP A 49 18.79 6.93 -8.03
CA ASP A 49 18.05 6.58 -9.24
C ASP A 49 16.83 5.71 -8.92
N ILE A 50 15.74 6.00 -9.60
CA ILE A 50 14.45 5.33 -9.42
C ILE A 50 14.50 3.83 -9.77
N PRO A 51 15.08 3.40 -10.90
CA PRO A 51 15.15 1.98 -11.20
C PRO A 51 15.81 1.14 -10.10
N THR A 52 16.90 1.62 -9.51
CA THR A 52 17.54 0.94 -8.36
C THR A 52 16.64 0.90 -7.15
N ILE A 53 15.99 2.02 -6.78
CA ILE A 53 15.08 2.08 -5.63
C ILE A 53 13.95 1.06 -5.80
N VAL A 54 13.30 1.04 -6.95
CA VAL A 54 12.17 0.16 -7.26
C VAL A 54 12.58 -1.32 -7.19
N ASN A 55 13.70 -1.68 -7.84
CA ASN A 55 14.20 -3.05 -7.88
C ASN A 55 14.69 -3.55 -6.50
N GLU A 56 15.45 -2.72 -5.78
CA GLU A 56 15.94 -3.10 -4.44
C GLU A 56 14.78 -3.19 -3.44
N ALA A 57 13.81 -2.28 -3.49
CA ALA A 57 12.63 -2.35 -2.63
C ALA A 57 11.81 -3.62 -2.88
N LEU A 58 11.71 -4.11 -4.13
CA LEU A 58 10.94 -5.31 -4.44
C LEU A 58 11.46 -6.56 -3.69
N LYS A 59 12.73 -6.57 -3.30
CA LYS A 59 13.35 -7.67 -2.54
C LYS A 59 12.78 -7.85 -1.12
N VAL A 60 12.02 -6.88 -0.60
CA VAL A 60 11.32 -7.06 0.69
C VAL A 60 10.01 -7.85 0.55
N ILE A 61 9.54 -8.08 -0.68
CA ILE A 61 8.30 -8.79 -0.97
C ILE A 61 8.61 -10.26 -1.29
N PRO A 62 7.84 -11.22 -0.76
CA PRO A 62 8.01 -12.64 -1.10
C PRO A 62 7.78 -12.88 -2.59
N ALA A 63 8.79 -13.46 -3.27
CA ALA A 63 8.81 -13.65 -4.72
C ALA A 63 7.65 -14.50 -5.27
N LYS A 64 7.03 -15.34 -4.44
CA LYS A 64 5.88 -16.17 -4.82
C LYS A 64 4.52 -15.47 -4.67
N SER A 65 4.49 -14.23 -4.20
CA SER A 65 3.25 -13.48 -4.05
C SER A 65 2.79 -12.85 -5.38
N SER A 66 1.48 -12.77 -5.58
CA SER A 66 0.93 -12.08 -6.75
C SER A 66 1.23 -10.58 -6.74
N PHE A 67 1.47 -9.99 -5.57
CA PHE A 67 1.97 -8.61 -5.46
C PHE A 67 3.35 -8.46 -6.09
N TYR A 68 4.30 -9.36 -5.75
CA TYR A 68 5.63 -9.37 -6.36
C TYR A 68 5.55 -9.50 -7.88
N GLU A 69 4.76 -10.44 -8.36
CA GLU A 69 4.58 -10.68 -9.80
C GLU A 69 4.05 -9.43 -10.50
N CYS A 70 3.05 -8.76 -9.94
CA CYS A 70 2.52 -7.52 -10.49
C CYS A 70 3.58 -6.43 -10.61
N MET A 71 4.36 -6.18 -9.55
CA MET A 71 5.43 -5.17 -9.58
C MET A 71 6.55 -5.54 -10.56
N ALA A 72 6.93 -6.82 -10.61
CA ALA A 72 7.92 -7.32 -11.58
C ALA A 72 7.45 -7.16 -13.03
N ASP A 73 6.15 -7.35 -13.30
CA ASP A 73 5.55 -7.11 -14.60
C ASP A 73 5.68 -5.63 -15.02
N ILE A 74 5.41 -4.68 -14.11
CA ILE A 74 5.58 -3.25 -14.41
C ILE A 74 7.02 -2.93 -14.80
N ILE A 75 7.99 -3.44 -14.05
CA ILE A 75 9.42 -3.23 -14.33
C ILE A 75 9.79 -3.82 -15.69
N ARG A 76 9.30 -5.02 -15.99
CA ARG A 76 9.53 -5.69 -17.28
C ARG A 76 8.88 -4.94 -18.46
N TRP A 77 7.65 -4.46 -18.29
CA TRP A 77 6.97 -3.68 -19.32
C TRP A 77 7.60 -2.31 -19.52
N HIS A 78 8.08 -1.66 -18.47
CA HIS A 78 8.87 -0.44 -18.61
C HIS A 78 10.12 -0.68 -19.47
N THR A 79 10.82 -1.81 -19.27
CA THR A 79 11.98 -2.18 -20.11
C THR A 79 11.57 -2.44 -21.57
N ALA A 80 10.40 -3.05 -21.79
CA ALA A 80 9.89 -3.34 -23.13
C ALA A 80 9.32 -2.10 -23.85
N TYR A 81 8.81 -1.13 -23.12
CA TYR A 81 8.15 0.07 -23.64
C TYR A 81 8.69 1.35 -22.97
N PRO A 82 9.99 1.66 -23.07
CA PRO A 82 10.64 2.70 -22.26
C PRO A 82 10.04 4.10 -22.44
N ASP A 83 9.49 4.39 -23.61
CA ASP A 83 8.93 5.71 -23.96
C ASP A 83 7.39 5.73 -23.98
N ASN A 84 6.73 4.64 -23.55
CA ASN A 84 5.28 4.53 -23.68
C ASN A 84 4.62 4.00 -22.39
N TRP A 85 4.46 4.90 -21.42
CA TRP A 85 3.78 4.54 -20.17
C TRP A 85 2.34 4.04 -20.35
N LYS A 86 1.61 4.53 -21.37
CA LYS A 86 0.24 4.10 -21.65
C LYS A 86 0.17 2.64 -22.07
N LYS A 87 1.21 2.14 -22.76
CA LYS A 87 1.27 0.72 -23.12
C LYS A 87 1.50 -0.14 -21.87
N THR A 88 2.41 0.24 -20.99
CA THR A 88 2.61 -0.42 -19.70
C THR A 88 1.36 -0.38 -18.83
N TRP A 89 0.68 0.76 -18.78
CA TRP A 89 -0.60 0.89 -18.08
C TRP A 89 -1.66 -0.06 -18.67
N TYR A 90 -1.78 -0.15 -19.99
CA TYR A 90 -2.72 -1.04 -20.67
C TYR A 90 -2.46 -2.52 -20.38
N GLU A 91 -1.20 -2.96 -20.42
CA GLU A 91 -0.82 -4.33 -20.05
C GLU A 91 -1.16 -4.62 -18.57
N CYS A 92 -0.90 -3.65 -17.70
CA CYS A 92 -1.25 -3.74 -16.27
C CYS A 92 -2.76 -3.90 -16.09
N GLN A 93 -3.57 -3.05 -16.73
CA GLN A 93 -5.02 -3.13 -16.66
C GLN A 93 -5.54 -4.47 -17.22
N THR A 94 -4.99 -4.92 -18.32
CA THR A 94 -5.42 -6.16 -18.99
C THR A 94 -5.14 -7.39 -18.11
N LYS A 95 -3.96 -7.45 -17.46
CA LYS A 95 -3.59 -8.60 -16.64
C LYS A 95 -4.13 -8.51 -15.21
N TRP A 96 -4.00 -7.36 -14.58
CA TRP A 96 -4.21 -7.20 -13.13
C TRP A 96 -5.51 -6.48 -12.75
N GLY A 97 -6.17 -5.82 -13.72
CA GLY A 97 -7.44 -5.12 -13.50
C GLY A 97 -8.66 -6.01 -13.38
N LYS A 98 -8.53 -7.32 -13.61
CA LYS A 98 -9.66 -8.27 -13.66
C LYS A 98 -9.84 -9.09 -12.38
N GLU A 99 -9.33 -8.63 -11.26
CA GLU A 99 -9.43 -9.43 -10.05
C GLU A 99 -10.79 -9.30 -9.38
N ILE A 100 -11.43 -10.44 -9.19
CA ILE A 100 -12.76 -10.57 -8.58
C ILE A 100 -12.75 -10.21 -7.09
N GLY A 101 -11.57 -10.17 -6.45
CA GLY A 101 -11.43 -9.88 -5.02
C GLY A 101 -11.56 -8.41 -4.62
N CYS A 102 -11.63 -7.48 -5.58
CA CYS A 102 -11.84 -6.07 -5.28
C CYS A 102 -13.29 -5.82 -4.84
N PRO A 103 -13.52 -5.11 -3.72
CA PRO A 103 -14.87 -4.83 -3.21
C PRO A 103 -15.79 -4.13 -4.23
N ASP A 104 -15.22 -3.28 -5.08
CA ASP A 104 -15.96 -2.52 -6.09
C ASP A 104 -16.04 -3.22 -7.45
N GLY A 105 -15.47 -4.42 -7.54
CA GLY A 105 -15.50 -5.23 -8.76
C GLY A 105 -14.42 -4.87 -9.78
N VAL A 106 -14.45 -5.64 -10.87
CA VAL A 106 -13.59 -5.47 -12.03
C VAL A 106 -14.15 -4.36 -12.91
N ASP A 107 -13.28 -3.51 -13.45
CA ASP A 107 -13.67 -2.35 -14.27
C ASP A 107 -14.63 -1.38 -13.54
N ALA A 108 -14.66 -1.45 -12.20
CA ALA A 108 -15.39 -0.48 -11.39
C ALA A 108 -14.78 0.92 -11.54
N PRO A 109 -15.57 1.99 -11.37
CA PRO A 109 -15.07 3.36 -11.43
C PRO A 109 -13.94 3.63 -10.43
N PHE A 110 -13.91 2.93 -9.30
CA PHE A 110 -12.87 3.01 -8.29
C PHE A 110 -12.42 1.62 -7.85
N ASN A 111 -11.12 1.34 -7.99
CA ASN A 111 -10.50 0.09 -7.58
C ASN A 111 -9.41 0.37 -6.54
N ILE A 112 -9.60 -0.11 -5.31
CA ILE A 112 -8.69 0.06 -4.19
C ILE A 112 -7.68 -1.09 -4.01
N ASP A 113 -7.59 -2.02 -4.95
CA ASP A 113 -6.61 -3.11 -4.88
C ASP A 113 -5.18 -2.56 -4.81
N ALA A 114 -4.41 -3.03 -3.82
CA ALA A 114 -3.07 -2.54 -3.56
C ALA A 114 -2.09 -2.81 -4.70
N ARG A 115 -2.28 -3.86 -5.50
CA ARG A 115 -1.40 -4.19 -6.65
C ARG A 115 -1.55 -3.14 -7.74
N ILE A 116 -2.78 -2.86 -8.18
CA ILE A 116 -3.06 -1.86 -9.21
C ILE A 116 -2.57 -0.48 -8.76
N ASN A 117 -2.89 -0.07 -7.55
CA ASN A 117 -2.51 1.26 -7.07
C ASN A 117 -0.99 1.38 -6.87
N CYS A 118 -0.31 0.36 -6.34
CA CYS A 118 1.16 0.35 -6.30
C CYS A 118 1.79 0.31 -7.70
N ALA A 119 1.18 -0.40 -8.66
CA ALA A 119 1.62 -0.39 -10.04
C ALA A 119 1.59 1.03 -10.63
N TYR A 120 0.58 1.83 -10.30
CA TYR A 120 0.47 3.23 -10.79
C TYR A 120 1.47 4.17 -10.11
N ILE A 121 1.85 3.89 -8.86
CA ILE A 121 3.01 4.55 -8.22
C ILE A 121 4.28 4.25 -9.03
N LEU A 122 4.52 2.98 -9.38
CA LEU A 122 5.70 2.57 -10.15
C LEU A 122 5.73 3.18 -11.55
N ILE A 123 4.60 3.17 -12.26
CA ILE A 123 4.51 3.76 -13.60
C ILE A 123 4.86 5.26 -13.51
N GLY A 124 4.31 5.99 -12.55
CA GLY A 124 4.66 7.39 -12.32
C GLY A 124 6.15 7.60 -12.07
N LEU A 125 6.75 6.80 -11.19
CA LEU A 125 8.18 6.88 -10.85
C LEU A 125 9.08 6.55 -12.04
N LEU A 126 8.83 5.42 -12.71
CA LEU A 126 9.70 4.91 -13.77
C LEU A 126 9.66 5.77 -15.05
N TYR A 127 8.50 6.29 -15.41
CA TYR A 127 8.33 7.13 -16.60
C TYR A 127 8.44 8.63 -16.33
N GLY A 128 8.44 9.03 -15.06
CA GLY A 128 8.67 10.40 -14.65
C GLY A 128 10.11 10.89 -14.84
N ASN A 129 11.07 9.96 -15.03
CA ASN A 129 12.50 10.26 -15.28
C ASN A 129 13.11 11.28 -14.30
N GLY A 130 12.69 11.25 -13.04
CA GLY A 130 13.13 12.19 -12.00
C GLY A 130 12.52 13.59 -12.10
N ASP A 131 11.65 13.87 -13.07
CA ASP A 131 10.87 15.11 -13.10
C ASP A 131 9.65 14.99 -12.17
N PHE A 132 9.55 15.94 -11.24
CA PHE A 132 8.51 15.93 -10.22
C PHE A 132 7.10 16.09 -10.80
N GLY A 133 6.95 16.99 -11.79
CA GLY A 133 5.68 17.25 -12.43
C GLY A 133 5.22 16.10 -13.32
N LEU A 134 6.13 15.52 -14.08
CA LEU A 134 5.85 14.39 -14.97
C LEU A 134 5.51 13.12 -14.15
N THR A 135 6.23 12.87 -13.07
CA THR A 135 5.93 11.77 -12.12
C THR A 135 4.51 11.91 -11.58
N MET A 136 4.13 13.10 -11.14
CA MET A 136 2.79 13.40 -10.65
C MET A 136 1.72 13.21 -11.74
N ASP A 137 1.93 13.80 -12.92
CA ASP A 137 0.97 13.76 -14.03
C ASP A 137 0.71 12.31 -14.49
N ILE A 138 1.75 11.52 -14.70
CA ILE A 138 1.62 10.13 -15.15
C ILE A 138 0.91 9.29 -14.09
N SER A 139 1.33 9.36 -12.83
CA SER A 139 0.71 8.58 -11.75
C SER A 139 -0.77 8.91 -11.57
N THR A 140 -1.13 10.21 -11.64
CA THR A 140 -2.52 10.68 -11.58
C THR A 140 -3.34 10.13 -12.76
N ARG A 141 -2.79 10.20 -13.98
CA ARG A 141 -3.47 9.76 -15.21
C ARG A 141 -3.64 8.25 -15.33
N CYS A 142 -2.91 7.47 -14.57
CA CYS A 142 -3.15 6.03 -14.46
C CYS A 142 -4.55 5.72 -13.93
N GLY A 143 -5.15 6.63 -13.17
CA GLY A 143 -6.51 6.47 -12.64
C GLY A 143 -6.56 5.86 -11.24
N GLN A 144 -7.72 5.36 -10.89
CA GLN A 144 -8.03 4.74 -9.59
C GLN A 144 -7.78 5.73 -8.44
N ASP A 145 -6.89 5.46 -7.51
CA ASP A 145 -6.55 6.32 -6.39
C ASP A 145 -5.63 7.48 -6.84
N SER A 146 -6.21 8.42 -7.57
CA SER A 146 -5.49 9.48 -8.29
C SER A 146 -4.99 10.63 -7.42
N ASP A 147 -5.13 10.54 -6.11
CA ASP A 147 -4.55 11.45 -5.11
C ASP A 147 -3.47 10.75 -4.27
N CYS A 148 -3.71 9.53 -3.76
CA CYS A 148 -2.71 8.81 -2.97
C CYS A 148 -1.56 8.28 -3.82
N ASN A 149 -1.82 7.76 -5.03
CA ASN A 149 -0.77 7.21 -5.88
C ASN A 149 0.29 8.26 -6.26
N PRO A 150 -0.08 9.43 -6.83
CA PRO A 150 0.90 10.48 -7.11
C PRO A 150 1.52 11.09 -5.84
N ALA A 151 0.81 11.13 -4.71
CA ALA A 151 1.38 11.57 -3.44
C ALA A 151 2.53 10.65 -3.00
N SER A 152 2.34 9.33 -3.07
CA SER A 152 3.40 8.36 -2.75
C SER A 152 4.55 8.41 -3.76
N ALA A 153 4.26 8.49 -5.06
CA ALA A 153 5.29 8.58 -6.10
C ALA A 153 6.16 9.84 -5.93
N CYS A 154 5.52 11.00 -5.79
CA CYS A 154 6.24 12.27 -5.57
C CYS A 154 6.94 12.33 -4.21
N GLY A 155 6.39 11.69 -3.19
CA GLY A 155 7.03 11.59 -1.88
C GLY A 155 8.33 10.78 -1.93
N ILE A 156 8.35 9.63 -2.63
CA ILE A 156 9.55 8.82 -2.85
C ILE A 156 10.58 9.61 -3.66
N LEU A 157 10.15 10.24 -4.77
CA LEU A 157 11.03 11.09 -5.56
C LEU A 157 11.58 12.26 -4.74
N GLY A 158 10.73 12.93 -3.95
CA GLY A 158 11.13 14.03 -3.07
C GLY A 158 12.15 13.60 -2.02
N ALA A 159 12.00 12.40 -1.43
CA ALA A 159 12.98 11.83 -0.51
C ALA A 159 14.34 11.56 -1.20
N MET A 160 14.32 11.11 -2.46
CA MET A 160 15.52 10.86 -3.25
C MET A 160 16.26 12.15 -3.63
N ILE A 161 15.54 13.14 -4.13
CA ILE A 161 16.18 14.40 -4.57
C ILE A 161 16.48 15.36 -3.43
N GLY A 162 15.82 15.21 -2.29
CA GLY A 162 15.90 16.10 -1.13
C GLY A 162 15.05 17.36 -1.27
N TYR A 163 14.59 17.89 -0.13
CA TYR A 163 13.67 19.02 -0.05
C TYR A 163 14.13 20.26 -0.84
N SER A 164 15.41 20.58 -0.79
CA SER A 164 15.99 21.76 -1.47
C SER A 164 15.92 21.68 -3.00
N ASN A 165 15.72 20.48 -3.55
CA ASN A 165 15.65 20.25 -5.00
C ASN A 165 14.22 20.08 -5.49
N ILE A 166 13.22 20.14 -4.62
CA ILE A 166 11.82 20.17 -5.04
C ILE A 166 11.54 21.52 -5.69
N PRO A 167 10.98 21.57 -6.93
CA PRO A 167 10.76 22.83 -7.62
C PRO A 167 9.81 23.78 -6.83
N ASP A 168 10.20 25.06 -6.71
CA ASP A 168 9.49 26.08 -5.93
C ASP A 168 8.00 26.19 -6.29
N LYS A 169 7.65 25.97 -7.55
CA LYS A 169 6.23 25.98 -7.99
C LYS A 169 5.34 25.05 -7.15
N TRP A 170 5.90 23.97 -6.57
CA TRP A 170 5.17 23.03 -5.73
C TRP A 170 5.20 23.41 -4.25
N LEU A 171 6.22 24.17 -3.80
CA LEU A 171 6.42 24.53 -2.40
C LEU A 171 5.82 25.88 -2.02
N ARG A 172 5.78 26.87 -2.94
CA ARG A 172 5.38 28.25 -2.65
C ARG A 172 4.02 28.41 -1.97
N SER A 173 3.07 27.54 -2.26
CA SER A 173 1.75 27.56 -1.61
C SER A 173 1.79 26.88 -0.25
N LEU A 174 2.63 25.86 -0.10
CA LEU A 174 2.84 25.13 1.15
C LEU A 174 3.46 26.03 2.21
N HIS A 175 4.48 26.81 1.88
CA HIS A 175 5.15 27.75 2.79
C HIS A 175 4.17 28.74 3.48
N LYS A 176 3.04 29.05 2.83
CA LYS A 176 2.01 29.94 3.40
C LYS A 176 1.19 29.30 4.52
N VAL A 177 1.19 27.98 4.62
CA VAL A 177 0.31 27.23 5.51
C VAL A 177 1.03 26.21 6.39
N GLU A 178 2.32 25.94 6.17
CA GLU A 178 3.06 24.89 6.88
C GLU A 178 3.17 25.09 8.40
N SER A 179 3.02 26.32 8.87
CA SER A 179 2.95 26.64 10.31
C SER A 179 1.55 26.52 10.92
N ARG A 180 0.50 26.32 10.09
CA ARG A 180 -0.86 26.16 10.57
C ARG A 180 -1.10 24.75 11.08
N ASN A 181 -1.82 24.63 12.19
CA ASN A 181 -2.20 23.31 12.69
C ASN A 181 -3.17 22.61 11.72
N PHE A 182 -2.99 21.31 11.55
CA PHE A 182 -3.98 20.45 10.88
C PHE A 182 -5.30 20.45 11.68
N ALA A 183 -6.39 20.22 10.98
CA ALA A 183 -7.69 20.01 11.62
C ALA A 183 -7.60 18.87 12.64
N TYR A 184 -8.28 19.03 13.77
CA TYR A 184 -8.37 18.05 14.86
C TYR A 184 -7.05 17.68 15.55
N THR A 185 -5.95 18.40 15.28
CA THR A 185 -4.66 18.19 15.94
C THR A 185 -4.07 19.53 16.40
N ARG A 186 -3.01 19.45 17.24
CA ARG A 186 -2.20 20.61 17.60
C ARG A 186 -0.85 20.62 16.86
N LEU A 187 -0.76 19.87 15.76
CA LEU A 187 0.47 19.73 14.97
C LEU A 187 0.34 20.51 13.67
N SER A 188 1.42 21.19 13.29
CA SER A 188 1.63 21.76 11.96
C SER A 188 2.66 20.93 11.19
N LEU A 189 2.83 21.19 9.88
CA LEU A 189 3.87 20.54 9.07
C LEU A 189 5.26 20.75 9.65
N THR A 190 5.60 21.95 10.09
CA THR A 190 6.89 22.26 10.72
C THR A 190 7.16 21.32 11.90
N GLN A 191 6.16 21.15 12.77
CA GLN A 191 6.28 20.26 13.94
C GLN A 191 6.36 18.78 13.53
N VAL A 192 5.68 18.40 12.43
CA VAL A 192 5.76 17.02 11.89
C VAL A 192 7.16 16.74 11.34
N TYR A 193 7.80 17.70 10.67
CA TYR A 193 9.19 17.56 10.21
C TYR A 193 10.15 17.30 11.36
N GLU A 194 10.08 18.11 12.43
CA GLU A 194 10.91 17.93 13.62
C GLU A 194 10.68 16.57 14.30
N LYS A 195 9.41 16.18 14.46
CA LYS A 195 9.07 14.88 15.06
C LYS A 195 9.56 13.71 14.20
N SER A 196 9.38 13.79 12.89
CA SER A 196 9.84 12.74 11.95
C SER A 196 11.36 12.60 11.96
N LEU A 197 12.09 13.73 11.99
CA LEU A 197 13.55 13.71 12.13
C LEU A 197 13.97 13.06 13.44
N ASN A 198 13.38 13.46 14.55
CA ASN A 198 13.69 12.88 15.86
C ASN A 198 13.42 11.38 15.92
N GLN A 199 12.34 10.92 15.31
CA GLN A 199 12.02 9.49 15.21
C GLN A 199 13.02 8.74 14.32
N ALA A 200 13.42 9.33 13.19
CA ALA A 200 14.44 8.76 12.32
C ALA A 200 15.80 8.61 13.04
N LEU A 201 16.23 9.63 13.78
CA LEU A 201 17.45 9.57 14.57
C LEU A 201 17.40 8.47 15.64
N GLN A 202 16.27 8.31 16.33
CA GLN A 202 16.07 7.20 17.28
C GLN A 202 16.13 5.85 16.57
N MET A 203 15.52 5.72 15.39
CA MET A 203 15.57 4.47 14.62
C MET A 203 16.98 4.15 14.15
N VAL A 204 17.77 5.15 13.75
CA VAL A 204 19.19 4.99 13.43
C VAL A 204 19.95 4.43 14.63
N GLY A 205 19.82 5.05 15.81
CA GLY A 205 20.47 4.59 17.03
C GLY A 205 20.08 3.14 17.40
N ARG A 206 18.78 2.82 17.38
CA ARG A 206 18.26 1.47 17.69
C ARG A 206 18.75 0.39 16.73
N ASN A 207 19.16 0.76 15.52
CA ASN A 207 19.65 -0.17 14.50
C ASN A 207 21.18 -0.16 14.35
N GLY A 208 21.89 0.37 15.34
CA GLY A 208 23.36 0.34 15.42
C GLY A 208 24.07 1.40 14.58
N GLY A 209 23.36 2.44 14.17
CA GLY A 209 23.95 3.66 13.63
C GLY A 209 24.46 4.57 14.75
N LYS A 210 25.14 5.65 14.38
CA LYS A 210 25.75 6.60 15.33
C LYS A 210 25.38 8.04 14.97
N ILE A 211 25.22 8.88 15.98
CA ILE A 211 24.97 10.31 15.86
C ILE A 211 26.16 11.02 16.52
N GLU A 212 26.92 11.76 15.73
CA GLU A 212 28.14 12.46 16.17
C GLU A 212 28.01 13.94 15.76
N GLY A 213 27.53 14.77 16.68
CA GLY A 213 27.23 16.17 16.40
C GLY A 213 26.15 16.31 15.33
N SER A 214 26.47 16.98 14.22
CA SER A 214 25.56 17.13 13.06
C SER A 214 25.64 15.97 12.05
N THR A 215 26.49 14.97 12.30
CA THR A 215 26.72 13.85 11.38
C THR A 215 25.98 12.61 11.88
N VAL A 216 25.26 11.97 10.97
CA VAL A 216 24.54 10.72 11.25
C VAL A 216 25.12 9.61 10.38
N LYS A 217 25.62 8.56 11.04
CA LYS A 217 26.12 7.35 10.37
C LYS A 217 25.04 6.27 10.41
N ILE A 218 24.46 5.94 9.26
CA ILE A 218 23.42 4.94 9.14
C ILE A 218 24.05 3.57 8.86
N LYS A 219 23.66 2.56 9.62
CA LYS A 219 23.98 1.16 9.31
C LYS A 219 22.97 0.67 8.28
N LEU A 220 23.37 0.69 7.01
CA LEU A 220 22.51 0.28 5.90
C LEU A 220 22.06 -1.18 6.06
N GLN A 221 20.81 -1.43 5.71
CA GLN A 221 20.23 -2.78 5.69
C GLN A 221 20.07 -3.26 4.25
N ARG A 222 20.47 -4.52 3.99
CA ARG A 222 20.12 -5.19 2.75
C ARG A 222 18.65 -5.65 2.84
N PRO A 223 17.82 -5.35 1.84
CA PRO A 223 16.42 -5.78 1.83
C PRO A 223 16.28 -7.29 2.01
N LYS A 224 15.32 -7.71 2.83
CA LYS A 224 14.96 -9.11 3.06
C LYS A 224 13.46 -9.27 2.94
N ALA A 225 13.03 -10.30 2.23
CA ALA A 225 11.63 -10.60 2.09
C ALA A 225 10.97 -10.79 3.45
N VAL A 226 9.80 -10.19 3.62
CA VAL A 226 8.91 -10.45 4.75
C VAL A 226 8.31 -11.85 4.63
N ARG A 227 7.58 -12.30 5.65
CA ARG A 227 6.89 -13.59 5.58
C ARG A 227 5.89 -13.63 4.44
N TYR A 228 5.74 -14.81 3.86
CA TYR A 228 4.66 -15.04 2.90
C TYR A 228 3.32 -15.11 3.65
N GLU A 229 2.35 -14.43 3.09
CA GLU A 229 1.01 -14.34 3.63
C GLU A 229 0.00 -14.31 2.48
N GLU A 230 -0.97 -15.18 2.55
CA GLU A 230 -1.99 -15.33 1.52
C GLU A 230 -3.34 -15.55 2.21
N SER A 231 -4.33 -14.77 1.81
CA SER A 231 -5.70 -14.97 2.26
C SER A 231 -6.26 -16.21 1.59
N PHE A 232 -6.77 -17.15 2.39
CA PHE A 232 -7.37 -18.38 1.87
C PHE A 232 -6.40 -19.22 1.01
N ALA A 233 -5.21 -19.51 1.54
CA ALA A 233 -4.17 -20.28 0.86
C ALA A 233 -4.72 -21.55 0.18
N GLY A 234 -4.39 -21.74 -1.09
CA GLY A 234 -4.84 -22.88 -1.89
C GLY A 234 -6.30 -22.81 -2.35
N LEU A 235 -6.98 -21.68 -2.15
CA LEU A 235 -8.34 -21.44 -2.64
C LEU A 235 -8.34 -20.33 -3.68
N GLU A 236 -9.12 -20.51 -4.73
CA GLU A 236 -9.43 -19.48 -5.72
C GLU A 236 -10.82 -18.93 -5.44
N LEU A 237 -10.97 -17.61 -5.58
CA LEU A 237 -12.27 -16.96 -5.43
C LEU A 237 -13.13 -17.24 -6.67
N ASN A 238 -14.18 -18.03 -6.50
CA ASN A 238 -15.09 -18.38 -7.58
C ASN A 238 -16.15 -17.30 -7.83
N ALA A 239 -16.76 -16.78 -6.77
CA ALA A 239 -17.81 -15.77 -6.90
C ALA A 239 -17.93 -14.91 -5.63
N VAL A 240 -18.40 -13.67 -5.81
CA VAL A 240 -18.86 -12.79 -4.74
C VAL A 240 -20.36 -12.56 -4.92
N LEU A 241 -21.12 -12.90 -3.88
CA LEU A 241 -22.56 -12.64 -3.87
C LEU A 241 -22.84 -11.28 -3.24
N PRO A 242 -23.75 -10.47 -3.81
CA PRO A 242 -24.10 -9.18 -3.23
C PRO A 242 -24.72 -9.36 -1.84
N GLY A 243 -24.43 -8.41 -0.95
CA GLY A 243 -25.02 -8.38 0.38
C GLY A 243 -26.54 -8.23 0.33
N LYS A 244 -27.24 -9.04 1.12
CA LYS A 244 -28.69 -9.00 1.28
C LYS A 244 -29.05 -9.02 2.77
N PRO A 245 -30.23 -8.51 3.15
CA PRO A 245 -30.75 -8.74 4.49
C PRO A 245 -30.80 -10.24 4.83
N LEU A 246 -30.55 -10.59 6.08
CA LEU A 246 -30.50 -12.00 6.52
C LEU A 246 -31.80 -12.75 6.24
N ASP A 247 -32.92 -12.07 6.35
CA ASP A 247 -34.24 -12.65 6.05
C ASP A 247 -34.41 -13.06 4.58
N ASP A 248 -33.64 -12.44 3.68
CA ASP A 248 -33.62 -12.74 2.24
C ASP A 248 -32.55 -13.78 1.86
N LEU A 249 -31.73 -14.22 2.83
CA LEU A 249 -30.63 -15.16 2.65
C LEU A 249 -30.94 -16.55 3.21
N LYS A 250 -32.14 -17.06 2.96
CA LYS A 250 -32.55 -18.38 3.49
C LYS A 250 -31.72 -19.52 2.93
N ASP A 251 -31.46 -19.48 1.64
CA ASP A 251 -30.69 -20.51 0.96
C ASP A 251 -29.67 -19.86 -0.01
N ILE A 252 -28.40 -20.21 0.15
CA ILE A 252 -27.32 -19.79 -0.74
C ILE A 252 -26.83 -21.04 -1.46
N ALA A 253 -27.09 -21.14 -2.76
CA ALA A 253 -26.50 -22.18 -3.59
C ALA A 253 -25.09 -21.72 -4.01
N PHE A 254 -24.08 -22.55 -3.79
CA PHE A 254 -22.72 -22.32 -4.27
C PHE A 254 -22.06 -23.63 -4.71
N GLU A 255 -21.16 -23.55 -5.64
CA GLU A 255 -20.28 -24.64 -6.05
C GLU A 255 -18.86 -24.28 -5.64
N GLY A 256 -18.25 -25.09 -4.77
CA GLY A 256 -16.89 -24.84 -4.25
C GLY A 256 -16.61 -25.60 -2.96
N CYS A 257 -15.38 -25.51 -2.51
CA CYS A 257 -14.92 -26.19 -1.31
C CYS A 257 -15.03 -25.33 -0.03
N ALA A 258 -15.32 -24.05 -0.16
CA ALA A 258 -15.48 -23.13 0.98
C ALA A 258 -16.42 -21.98 0.65
N VAL A 259 -17.10 -21.47 1.67
CA VAL A 259 -17.89 -20.24 1.62
C VAL A 259 -17.52 -19.35 2.80
N VAL A 260 -17.38 -18.05 2.53
CA VAL A 260 -17.17 -17.04 3.57
C VAL A 260 -18.38 -16.13 3.60
N ILE A 261 -19.05 -16.05 4.76
CA ILE A 261 -20.18 -15.17 4.98
C ILE A 261 -19.71 -14.03 5.86
N LYS A 262 -19.87 -12.79 5.36
CA LYS A 262 -19.62 -11.56 6.13
C LYS A 262 -20.91 -10.80 6.30
N GLY A 263 -21.13 -10.23 7.48
CA GLY A 263 -22.31 -9.41 7.75
C GLY A 263 -22.23 -8.75 9.11
N ASP A 264 -23.02 -7.68 9.26
CA ASP A 264 -23.25 -7.02 10.53
C ASP A 264 -24.59 -7.48 11.09
N VAL A 265 -24.60 -7.84 12.37
CA VAL A 265 -25.83 -8.12 13.12
C VAL A 265 -26.09 -6.96 14.04
N ARG A 266 -27.27 -6.33 13.89
CA ARG A 266 -27.70 -5.22 14.77
C ARG A 266 -28.99 -5.62 15.49
N SER A 267 -28.95 -5.61 16.80
CA SER A 267 -30.18 -5.79 17.61
C SER A 267 -31.00 -4.50 17.61
N LYS A 268 -32.31 -4.63 17.45
CA LYS A 268 -33.27 -3.52 17.62
C LYS A 268 -33.66 -3.28 19.09
N HIS A 269 -33.34 -4.20 19.98
CA HIS A 269 -33.70 -4.18 21.38
C HIS A 269 -32.49 -4.47 22.27
N ALA A 270 -32.29 -3.67 23.31
CA ALA A 270 -31.23 -3.93 24.27
C ALA A 270 -31.45 -5.29 24.96
N GLY A 271 -30.40 -6.10 25.06
CA GLY A 271 -30.44 -7.43 25.69
C GLY A 271 -30.93 -8.57 24.78
N TYR A 272 -31.15 -8.31 23.49
CA TYR A 272 -31.47 -9.36 22.53
C TYR A 272 -30.19 -10.01 22.01
N GLU A 273 -30.12 -11.33 22.06
CA GLU A 273 -29.06 -12.15 21.54
C GLU A 273 -29.57 -12.91 20.29
N ALA A 274 -29.04 -12.59 19.13
CA ALA A 274 -29.39 -13.28 17.90
C ALA A 274 -28.59 -14.60 17.79
N ARG A 275 -29.29 -15.69 17.46
CA ARG A 275 -28.67 -17.00 17.18
C ARG A 275 -28.90 -17.35 15.70
N ILE A 276 -27.81 -17.46 14.96
CA ILE A 276 -27.82 -17.83 13.55
C ILE A 276 -27.25 -19.24 13.44
N GLN A 277 -28.06 -20.20 13.02
CA GLN A 277 -27.58 -21.55 12.73
C GLN A 277 -27.21 -21.64 11.24
N VAL A 278 -25.97 -22.01 10.97
CA VAL A 278 -25.48 -22.27 9.62
C VAL A 278 -25.58 -23.77 9.36
N THR A 279 -26.24 -24.14 8.27
CA THR A 279 -26.32 -25.50 7.78
C THR A 279 -25.70 -25.60 6.39
N VAL A 280 -25.00 -26.69 6.10
CA VAL A 280 -24.49 -26.99 4.74
C VAL A 280 -25.04 -28.37 4.37
N ASP A 281 -25.67 -28.45 3.22
CA ASP A 281 -26.31 -29.68 2.71
C ASP A 281 -27.23 -30.35 3.76
N GLY A 282 -28.01 -29.51 4.46
CA GLY A 282 -28.93 -29.94 5.51
C GLY A 282 -28.30 -30.30 6.87
N LYS A 283 -26.99 -30.23 7.02
CA LYS A 283 -26.29 -30.52 8.26
C LYS A 283 -25.87 -29.22 8.97
N ALA A 284 -26.19 -29.10 10.25
CA ALA A 284 -25.73 -28.00 11.06
C ALA A 284 -24.21 -28.04 11.23
N VAL A 285 -23.53 -26.97 10.81
CA VAL A 285 -22.05 -26.84 10.89
C VAL A 285 -21.61 -25.82 11.92
N LYS A 286 -22.40 -24.79 12.19
CA LYS A 286 -22.05 -23.74 13.16
C LYS A 286 -23.29 -23.01 13.67
N THR A 287 -23.25 -22.62 14.95
CA THR A 287 -24.16 -21.61 15.50
C THR A 287 -23.36 -20.36 15.83
N ILE A 288 -23.79 -19.21 15.35
CA ILE A 288 -23.22 -17.90 15.62
C ILE A 288 -24.17 -17.18 16.55
N THR A 289 -23.64 -16.68 17.65
CA THR A 289 -24.37 -15.83 18.59
C THR A 289 -23.83 -14.42 18.46
N ALA A 290 -24.71 -13.46 18.25
CA ALA A 290 -24.37 -12.05 18.15
C ALA A 290 -25.19 -11.23 19.14
N PRO A 291 -24.56 -10.27 19.87
CA PRO A 291 -25.21 -9.41 20.84
C PRO A 291 -26.17 -8.42 20.19
#